data_dd8f2db567043dffbbfa380d91baa64f
#
_entry.id   dd8f2db567043dffbbfa380d91baa64f
#
_cell.length_a   1.000
_cell.length_b   1.000
_cell.length_c   1.000
_cell.angle_alpha   90.00
_cell.angle_beta   90.00
_cell.angle_gamma   90.00
#
_symmetry.space_group_name_H-M   'P 1'
#
loop_
_entity.id
_entity.type
_entity.pdbx_description
1 polymer ?
#
loop_
_entity_poly.entity_id
_entity_poly.type
_entity_poly.pdbx_seq_one_letter_code
_entity_poly.pdbx_strand_id
1 'polypeptide(L)'
;AGRVDEALRRISRLMAAAEDPIATRLSFFALLAGFARQLTVLSNLLDQLEIPRRSMPYPRFKTQVASRLQVELDGGGQNPVAGLHPYRLYRAYSVACGVPAELVRDLPARVLETELRLKGESGQPDAALAGLVCDLAAVARGRRV
;
A
#
# COMPACT_ATOMS: atom_id res chain seq x y z
N ALA A 1 7.66 9.57 -14.17
CA ALA A 1 6.91 8.88 -15.22
C ALA A 1 7.49 7.49 -15.47
N GLY A 2 8.77 7.34 -15.80
CA GLY A 2 9.35 6.06 -16.26
C GLY A 2 9.15 4.83 -15.37
N ARG A 3 9.13 4.98 -14.05
CA ARG A 3 8.93 3.82 -13.14
C ARG A 3 7.51 3.26 -13.15
N VAL A 4 6.50 4.11 -13.31
CA VAL A 4 5.10 3.65 -13.38
C VAL A 4 4.85 2.99 -14.72
N ASP A 5 5.33 3.58 -15.80
CA ASP A 5 5.19 3.01 -17.14
C ASP A 5 5.89 1.65 -17.25
N GLU A 6 7.04 1.49 -16.60
CA GLU A 6 7.73 0.21 -16.53
C GLU A 6 6.95 -0.81 -15.69
N ALA A 7 6.42 -0.40 -14.55
CA ALA A 7 5.58 -1.26 -13.72
C ALA A 7 4.35 -1.74 -14.48
N LEU A 8 3.64 -0.85 -15.16
CA LEU A 8 2.47 -1.20 -15.97
C LEU A 8 2.82 -2.16 -17.11
N ARG A 9 3.96 -1.96 -17.79
CA ARG A 9 4.44 -2.91 -18.82
C ARG A 9 4.75 -4.28 -18.25
N ARG A 10 5.36 -4.36 -17.07
CA ARG A 10 5.64 -5.64 -16.39
C ARG A 10 4.35 -6.36 -16.01
N ILE A 11 3.37 -5.62 -15.48
CA ILE A 11 2.04 -6.17 -15.16
C ILE A 11 1.36 -6.72 -16.41
N SER A 12 1.34 -5.95 -17.49
CA SER A 12 0.74 -6.40 -18.76
C SER A 12 1.40 -7.68 -19.28
N ARG A 13 2.73 -7.79 -19.19
CA ARG A 13 3.44 -9.02 -19.57
C ARG A 13 3.11 -10.19 -18.65
N LEU A 14 3.03 -9.95 -17.34
CA LEU A 14 2.64 -10.97 -16.37
C LEU A 14 1.24 -11.51 -16.66
N MET A 15 0.29 -10.62 -16.92
CA MET A 15 -1.09 -11.01 -17.24
C MET A 15 -1.18 -11.76 -18.58
N ALA A 16 -0.42 -11.33 -19.59
CA ALA A 16 -0.39 -11.98 -20.90
C ALA A 16 0.25 -13.37 -20.88
N ALA A 17 1.19 -13.61 -19.96
CA ALA A 17 1.87 -14.89 -19.79
C ALA A 17 1.20 -15.82 -18.77
N ALA A 18 0.14 -15.40 -18.10
CA ALA A 18 -0.50 -16.17 -17.05
C ALA A 18 -1.29 -17.36 -17.61
N GLU A 19 -1.08 -18.55 -17.04
CA GLU A 19 -1.89 -19.74 -17.34
C GLU A 19 -3.33 -19.58 -16.86
N ASP A 20 -3.49 -18.97 -15.66
CA ASP A 20 -4.80 -18.57 -15.10
C ASP A 20 -4.82 -17.05 -14.90
N PRO A 21 -5.33 -16.29 -15.87
CA PRO A 21 -5.40 -14.83 -15.77
C PRO A 21 -6.28 -14.35 -14.61
N ILE A 22 -7.33 -15.08 -14.25
CA ILE A 22 -8.24 -14.68 -13.15
C ILE A 22 -7.54 -14.80 -11.81
N ALA A 23 -6.94 -15.96 -11.53
CA ALA A 23 -6.17 -16.18 -10.30
C ALA A 23 -5.00 -15.21 -10.17
N THR A 24 -4.30 -14.94 -11.28
CA THR A 24 -3.17 -13.99 -11.31
C THR A 24 -3.62 -12.57 -10.99
N ARG A 25 -4.75 -12.11 -11.55
CA ARG A 25 -5.33 -10.79 -11.24
C ARG A 25 -5.71 -10.67 -9.78
N LEU A 26 -6.39 -11.67 -9.22
CA LEU A 26 -6.82 -11.67 -7.82
C LEU A 26 -5.62 -11.68 -6.87
N SER A 27 -4.60 -12.46 -7.15
CA SER A 27 -3.37 -12.50 -6.36
C SER A 27 -2.64 -11.17 -6.39
N PHE A 28 -2.53 -10.55 -7.57
CA PHE A 28 -1.91 -9.25 -7.71
C PHE A 28 -2.73 -8.14 -7.01
N PHE A 29 -4.06 -8.16 -7.16
CA PHE A 29 -4.94 -7.26 -6.42
C PHE A 29 -4.77 -7.40 -4.90
N ALA A 30 -4.69 -8.63 -4.38
CA ALA A 30 -4.49 -8.88 -2.97
C ALA A 30 -3.19 -8.25 -2.44
N LEU A 31 -2.10 -8.27 -3.22
CA LEU A 31 -0.85 -7.58 -2.87
C LEU A 31 -1.03 -6.06 -2.80
N LEU A 32 -1.70 -5.47 -3.78
CA LEU A 32 -1.96 -4.02 -3.81
C LEU A 32 -2.88 -3.59 -2.66
N ALA A 33 -3.96 -4.33 -2.42
CA ALA A 33 -4.89 -4.09 -1.33
C ALA A 33 -4.21 -4.23 0.04
N GLY A 34 -3.34 -5.24 0.20
CA GLY A 34 -2.53 -5.43 1.39
C GLY A 34 -1.61 -4.24 1.66
N PHE A 35 -0.92 -3.75 0.63
CA PHE A 35 -0.07 -2.56 0.74
C PHE A 35 -0.86 -1.30 1.10
N ALA A 36 -2.00 -1.06 0.45
CA ALA A 36 -2.87 0.06 0.75
C ALA A 36 -3.37 0.03 2.20
N ARG A 37 -3.77 -1.16 2.68
CA ARG A 37 -4.20 -1.37 4.07
C ARG A 37 -3.08 -1.10 5.07
N GLN A 38 -1.87 -1.61 4.82
CA GLN A 38 -0.71 -1.35 5.66
C GLN A 38 -0.40 0.15 5.75
N LEU A 39 -0.45 0.84 4.63
CA LEU A 39 -0.20 2.28 4.57
C LEU A 39 -1.26 3.08 5.34
N THR A 40 -2.53 2.70 5.21
CA THR A 40 -3.64 3.34 5.93
C THR A 40 -3.52 3.15 7.43
N VAL A 41 -3.30 1.91 7.89
CA VAL A 41 -3.16 1.60 9.33
C VAL A 41 -1.94 2.31 9.91
N LEU A 42 -0.80 2.25 9.22
CA LEU A 42 0.42 2.89 9.71
C LEU A 42 0.27 4.42 9.77
N SER A 43 -0.35 5.02 8.76
CA SER A 43 -0.62 6.46 8.77
C SER A 43 -1.48 6.87 9.97
N ASN A 44 -2.53 6.11 10.26
CA ASN A 44 -3.39 6.37 11.42
C ASN A 44 -2.64 6.20 12.75
N LEU A 45 -1.80 5.16 12.87
CA LEU A 45 -0.97 4.96 14.07
C LEU A 45 0.03 6.10 14.30
N LEU A 46 0.65 6.60 13.24
CA LEU A 46 1.55 7.75 13.33
C LEU A 46 0.83 8.99 13.88
N ASP A 47 -0.41 9.22 13.44
CA ASP A 47 -1.22 10.34 13.92
C ASP A 47 -1.68 10.11 15.37
N GLN A 48 -2.18 8.92 15.72
CA GLN A 48 -2.63 8.58 17.08
C GLN A 48 -1.51 8.65 18.12
N LEU A 49 -0.32 8.21 17.75
CA LEU A 49 0.84 8.20 18.64
C LEU A 49 1.65 9.50 18.58
N GLU A 50 1.18 10.48 17.80
CA GLU A 50 1.88 11.76 17.60
C GLU A 50 3.34 11.55 17.18
N ILE A 51 3.58 10.55 16.33
CA ILE A 51 4.92 10.26 15.80
C ILE A 51 5.18 11.19 14.62
N PRO A 52 6.21 12.04 14.68
CA PRO A 52 6.53 12.94 13.58
C PRO A 52 6.84 12.18 12.28
N ARG A 53 6.22 12.57 11.18
CA ARG A 53 6.47 12.03 9.86
C ARG A 53 7.78 12.58 9.30
N ARG A 54 8.90 12.02 9.76
CA ARG A 54 10.25 12.41 9.35
C ARG A 54 10.98 11.24 8.73
N SER A 55 11.57 11.45 7.56
CA SER A 55 12.55 10.50 7.03
C SER A 55 13.73 10.41 7.99
N MET A 56 14.13 9.18 8.32
CA MET A 56 15.26 8.91 9.19
C MET A 56 15.97 7.62 8.77
N PRO A 57 17.26 7.44 9.15
CA PRO A 57 17.97 6.19 8.91
C PRO A 57 17.36 5.03 9.71
N TYR A 58 17.47 3.81 9.17
CA TYR A 58 16.94 2.60 9.81
C TYR A 58 17.36 2.40 11.27
N PRO A 59 18.63 2.59 11.69
CA PRO A 59 19.02 2.45 13.08
C PRO A 59 18.26 3.38 14.02
N ARG A 60 18.04 4.62 13.59
CA ARG A 60 17.28 5.61 14.36
C ARG A 60 15.79 5.27 14.41
N PHE A 61 15.23 4.82 13.32
CA PHE A 61 13.84 4.31 13.28
C PHE A 61 13.66 3.17 14.28
N LYS A 62 14.58 2.20 14.30
CA LYS A 62 14.51 1.03 15.19
C LYS A 62 14.47 1.43 16.67
N THR A 63 15.22 2.44 17.06
CA THR A 63 15.30 2.89 18.46
C THR A 63 14.19 3.86 18.87
N GLN A 64 13.76 4.74 17.97
CA GLN A 64 12.86 5.84 18.31
C GLN A 64 11.41 5.61 17.93
N VAL A 65 11.14 4.84 16.88
CA VAL A 65 9.81 4.66 16.30
C VAL A 65 9.32 3.24 16.45
N ALA A 66 10.13 2.25 16.10
CA ALA A 66 9.71 0.85 16.07
C ALA A 66 9.19 0.36 17.41
N SER A 67 9.84 0.73 18.53
CA SER A 67 9.41 0.34 19.87
C SER A 67 8.04 0.92 20.25
N ARG A 68 7.75 2.15 19.86
CA ARG A 68 6.44 2.79 20.11
C ARG A 68 5.33 2.15 19.27
N LEU A 69 5.62 1.85 18.02
CA LEU A 69 4.69 1.12 17.15
C LEU A 69 4.42 -0.29 17.66
N GLN A 70 5.45 -0.99 18.15
CA GLN A 70 5.36 -2.37 18.61
C GLN A 70 4.39 -2.50 19.80
N VAL A 71 4.40 -1.57 20.73
CA VAL A 71 3.48 -1.57 21.88
C VAL A 71 2.01 -1.59 21.41
N GLU A 72 1.67 -0.78 20.42
CA GLU A 72 0.31 -0.74 19.87
C GLU A 72 -0.02 -1.97 19.02
N LEU A 73 0.98 -2.53 18.34
CA LEU A 73 0.82 -3.72 17.50
C LEU A 73 0.65 -5.00 18.34
N ASP A 74 1.24 -5.05 19.53
CA ASP A 74 1.13 -6.19 20.46
C ASP A 74 -0.20 -6.17 21.23
N GLY A 75 -0.94 -5.08 21.21
CA GLY A 75 -2.21 -4.88 21.93
C GLY A 75 -3.41 -5.71 21.44
N GLY A 76 -3.22 -6.57 20.47
CA GLY A 76 -4.22 -7.52 19.98
C GLY A 76 -5.06 -6.99 18.81
N GLY A 77 -5.43 -7.90 17.93
CA GLY A 77 -6.23 -7.67 16.73
C GLY A 77 -5.50 -8.03 15.44
N GLN A 78 -6.26 -8.25 14.38
CA GLN A 78 -5.72 -8.48 13.04
C GLN A 78 -5.19 -7.17 12.44
N ASN A 79 -4.02 -6.75 12.90
CA ASN A 79 -3.38 -5.56 12.36
C ASN A 79 -2.46 -5.95 11.20
N PRO A 80 -2.66 -5.42 9.98
CA PRO A 80 -1.87 -5.77 8.81
C PRO A 80 -0.39 -5.36 8.90
N VAL A 81 -0.03 -4.56 9.91
CA VAL A 81 1.34 -4.11 10.18
C VAL A 81 1.99 -4.96 11.28
N ALA A 82 1.16 -5.66 12.09
CA ALA A 82 1.65 -6.57 13.12
C ALA A 82 2.40 -7.75 12.48
N GLY A 83 3.51 -8.14 13.08
CA GLY A 83 4.33 -9.25 12.58
C GLY A 83 5.18 -8.93 11.35
N LEU A 84 5.16 -7.70 10.85
CA LEU A 84 6.10 -7.30 9.81
C LEU A 84 7.54 -7.33 10.35
N HIS A 85 8.43 -7.89 9.55
CA HIS A 85 9.87 -7.78 9.83
C HIS A 85 10.25 -6.30 10.00
N PRO A 86 11.07 -5.91 10.99
CA PRO A 86 11.40 -4.51 11.29
C PRO A 86 11.82 -3.68 10.08
N TYR A 87 12.55 -4.26 9.14
CA TYR A 87 12.96 -3.56 7.93
C TYR A 87 11.78 -3.32 6.98
N ARG A 88 10.83 -4.23 6.88
CA ARG A 88 9.59 -4.02 6.10
C ARG A 88 8.72 -2.93 6.72
N LEU A 89 8.62 -2.91 8.04
CA LEU A 89 7.95 -1.85 8.79
C LEU A 89 8.60 -0.49 8.53
N TYR A 90 9.94 -0.44 8.55
CA TYR A 90 10.68 0.77 8.21
C TYR A 90 10.42 1.26 6.77
N ARG A 91 10.34 0.36 5.81
CA ARG A 91 10.01 0.71 4.43
C ARG A 91 8.61 1.30 4.31
N ALA A 92 7.62 0.68 4.97
CA ALA A 92 6.25 1.21 5.02
C ALA A 92 6.19 2.57 5.72
N TYR A 93 6.89 2.73 6.84
CA TYR A 93 7.04 4.01 7.55
C TYR A 93 7.64 5.10 6.65
N SER A 94 8.70 4.78 5.92
CA SER A 94 9.35 5.74 5.02
C SER A 94 8.42 6.22 3.91
N VAL A 95 7.55 5.35 3.40
CA VAL A 95 6.50 5.73 2.45
C VAL A 95 5.45 6.60 3.15
N ALA A 96 4.95 6.19 4.32
CA ALA A 96 3.94 6.92 5.07
C ALA A 96 4.39 8.34 5.45
N CYS A 97 5.68 8.54 5.74
CA CYS A 97 6.23 9.87 6.02
C CYS A 97 6.15 10.84 4.85
N GLY A 98 6.21 10.32 3.62
CA GLY A 98 6.14 11.13 2.39
C GLY A 98 4.72 11.36 1.86
N VAL A 99 3.71 10.75 2.48
CA VAL A 99 2.33 10.78 1.99
C VAL A 99 1.46 11.65 2.88
N PRO A 100 0.78 12.67 2.31
CA PRO A 100 -0.24 13.43 3.04
C PRO A 100 -1.37 12.53 3.53
N ALA A 101 -1.84 12.77 4.75
CA ALA A 101 -2.89 11.95 5.38
C ALA A 101 -4.20 11.93 4.56
N GLU A 102 -4.50 13.03 3.89
CA GLU A 102 -5.70 13.14 3.04
C GLU A 102 -5.68 12.14 1.87
N LEU A 103 -4.49 11.91 1.28
CA LEU A 103 -4.35 10.97 0.17
C LEU A 103 -4.48 9.51 0.63
N VAL A 104 -4.04 9.22 1.85
CA VAL A 104 -4.17 7.88 2.43
C VAL A 104 -5.62 7.57 2.77
N ARG A 105 -6.39 8.57 3.18
CA ARG A 105 -7.80 8.43 3.57
C ARG A 105 -8.68 7.87 2.45
N ASP A 106 -8.39 8.19 1.20
CA ASP A 106 -9.18 7.77 0.05
C ASP A 106 -8.81 6.36 -0.46
N LEU A 107 -7.69 5.79 -0.01
CA LEU A 107 -7.21 4.49 -0.48
C LEU A 107 -8.22 3.34 -0.27
N PRO A 108 -8.90 3.21 0.89
CA PRO A 108 -9.87 2.13 1.09
C PRO A 108 -11.00 2.14 0.07
N ALA A 109 -11.52 3.33 -0.27
CA ALA A 109 -12.58 3.46 -1.28
C ALA A 109 -12.10 3.06 -2.67
N ARG A 110 -10.87 3.42 -3.04
CA ARG A 110 -10.27 3.04 -4.33
C ARG A 110 -9.99 1.55 -4.43
N VAL A 111 -9.56 0.93 -3.34
CA VAL A 111 -9.37 -0.53 -3.27
C VAL A 111 -10.72 -1.23 -3.46
N LEU A 112 -11.77 -0.80 -2.76
CA LEU A 112 -13.11 -1.36 -2.88
C LEU A 112 -13.66 -1.21 -4.32
N GLU A 113 -13.53 -0.04 -4.91
CA GLU A 113 -13.94 0.20 -6.30
C GLU A 113 -13.23 -0.76 -7.27
N THR A 114 -11.93 -0.94 -7.10
CA THR A 114 -11.16 -1.87 -7.92
C THR A 114 -11.62 -3.31 -7.74
N GLU A 115 -11.90 -3.72 -6.49
CA GLU A 115 -12.43 -5.05 -6.19
C GLU A 115 -13.74 -5.33 -6.90
N LEU A 116 -14.69 -4.39 -6.85
CA LEU A 116 -15.99 -4.49 -7.53
C LEU A 116 -15.81 -4.63 -9.04
N ARG A 117 -14.92 -3.86 -9.64
CA ARG A 117 -14.60 -3.96 -11.06
C ARG A 117 -13.97 -5.30 -11.45
N LEU A 118 -13.12 -5.87 -10.59
CA LEU A 118 -12.54 -7.19 -10.83
C LEU A 118 -13.57 -8.33 -10.75
N LYS A 119 -14.61 -8.17 -9.94
CA LYS A 119 -15.67 -9.16 -9.75
C LYS A 119 -16.73 -9.15 -10.85
N GLY A 120 -16.54 -8.40 -11.91
CA GLY A 120 -17.37 -8.49 -13.13
C GLY A 120 -18.29 -7.32 -13.42
N GLU A 121 -18.24 -6.25 -12.64
CA GLU A 121 -19.13 -5.11 -12.85
C GLU A 121 -18.70 -4.18 -14.01
N SER A 122 -17.49 -4.31 -14.55
CA SER A 122 -17.01 -3.36 -15.57
C SER A 122 -16.32 -3.97 -16.79
N GLY A 123 -16.26 -5.22 -17.03
CA GLY A 123 -15.67 -5.79 -18.25
C GLY A 123 -14.21 -5.42 -18.59
N GLN A 124 -13.51 -4.66 -17.75
CA GLN A 124 -12.11 -4.22 -17.97
C GLN A 124 -11.24 -4.39 -16.71
N PRO A 125 -11.00 -5.63 -16.25
CA PRO A 125 -10.28 -5.89 -15.01
C PRO A 125 -8.82 -5.41 -15.04
N ASP A 126 -8.13 -5.51 -16.16
CA ASP A 126 -6.74 -5.09 -16.29
C ASP A 126 -6.60 -3.56 -16.20
N ALA A 127 -7.57 -2.82 -16.76
CA ALA A 127 -7.62 -1.38 -16.63
C ALA A 127 -7.88 -0.94 -15.17
N ALA A 128 -8.72 -1.66 -14.44
CA ALA A 128 -8.98 -1.41 -13.02
C ALA A 128 -7.72 -1.62 -12.17
N LEU A 129 -6.97 -2.69 -12.40
CA LEU A 129 -5.69 -2.93 -11.72
C LEU A 129 -4.64 -1.87 -12.07
N ALA A 130 -4.51 -1.52 -13.34
CA ALA A 130 -3.61 -0.46 -13.77
C ALA A 130 -3.95 0.89 -13.11
N GLY A 131 -5.23 1.21 -13.00
CA GLY A 131 -5.73 2.39 -12.28
C GLY A 131 -5.29 2.40 -10.82
N LEU A 132 -5.49 1.29 -10.09
CA LEU A 132 -5.07 1.18 -8.69
C LEU A 132 -3.54 1.31 -8.53
N VAL A 133 -2.75 0.75 -9.44
CA VAL A 133 -1.29 0.94 -9.44
C VAL A 133 -0.92 2.41 -9.62
N CYS A 134 -1.58 3.11 -10.53
CA CYS A 134 -1.37 4.55 -10.74
C CYS A 134 -1.73 5.36 -9.49
N ASP A 135 -2.86 5.04 -8.85
CA ASP A 135 -3.32 5.70 -7.63
C ASP A 135 -2.32 5.52 -6.48
N LEU A 136 -1.89 4.28 -6.22
CA LEU A 136 -0.88 3.98 -5.20
C LEU A 136 0.45 4.66 -5.49
N ALA A 137 0.87 4.70 -6.75
CA ALA A 137 2.10 5.38 -7.15
C ALA A 137 1.98 6.90 -7.00
N ALA A 138 0.82 7.48 -7.25
CA ALA A 138 0.58 8.92 -7.04
C ALA A 138 0.57 9.26 -5.56
N VAL A 139 -0.10 8.45 -4.73
CA VAL A 139 -0.08 8.58 -3.27
C VAL A 139 1.36 8.51 -2.75
N ALA A 140 2.14 7.50 -3.14
CA ALA A 140 3.53 7.34 -2.70
C ALA A 140 4.45 8.50 -3.10
N ARG A 141 4.06 9.32 -4.09
CA ARG A 141 4.76 10.55 -4.49
C ARG A 141 4.22 11.82 -3.83
N GLY A 142 3.25 11.71 -2.94
CA GLY A 142 2.57 12.84 -2.31
C GLY A 142 1.74 13.69 -3.29
N ARG A 143 1.33 13.15 -4.43
CA ARG A 143 0.48 13.82 -5.43
C ARG A 143 -0.98 13.44 -5.24
N ARG A 144 -1.88 14.42 -5.34
CA ARG A 144 -3.31 14.15 -5.43
C ARG A 144 -3.60 13.35 -6.72
N VAL A 145 -4.42 12.36 -6.56
CA VAL A 145 -4.90 11.50 -7.65
C VAL A 145 -6.09 12.16 -8.34
#